data_5b2fe977eb90f1862de3407ac96caf0e
#
_entry.id   5b2fe977eb90f1862de3407ac96caf0e
#
_cell.length_a   1.000
_cell.length_b   1.000
_cell.length_c   1.000
_cell.angle_alpha   90.00
_cell.angle_beta   90.00
_cell.angle_gamma   90.00
#
_symmetry.space_group_name_H-M   'P 1'
#
loop_
_entity.id
_entity.type
_entity.pdbx_description
1 polymer ?
#
loop_
_entity_poly.entity_id
_entity_poly.type
_entity_poly.pdbx_seq_one_letter_code
_entity_poly.pdbx_strand_id
1 'polypeptide(L)'
;EEWGVGMTHGINYGYDAFKEPSLFWEHLDKVKSLEDKIWVGTFREVAAYIRERDDIRLNVSTHKRGLTITPEMTLDKKIYTEPLTMVLVGEAVEKVSVKQGKKQLSAHISGDKVLFDFNPYAGKIKVSFNNK
;
A
#
# COMPACT_ATOMS: atom_id res chain seq x y z
N GLU A 1 -2.26 -11.42 -6.17
CA GLU A 1 -1.23 -10.36 -6.25
C GLU A 1 0.05 -10.97 -6.82
N GLU A 2 0.68 -10.27 -7.73
CA GLU A 2 1.93 -10.71 -8.37
C GLU A 2 3.02 -9.68 -8.10
N TRP A 3 4.24 -10.16 -7.92
CA TRP A 3 5.43 -9.35 -7.74
C TRP A 3 6.43 -9.66 -8.85
N GLY A 4 6.65 -8.70 -9.75
CA GLY A 4 7.66 -8.77 -10.80
C GLY A 4 8.95 -8.10 -10.35
N VAL A 5 10.08 -8.75 -10.59
CA VAL A 5 11.42 -8.19 -10.36
C VAL A 5 12.16 -8.14 -11.68
N GLY A 6 12.59 -6.94 -12.09
CA GLY A 6 13.44 -6.74 -13.25
C GLY A 6 14.88 -6.47 -12.81
N MET A 7 15.82 -7.10 -13.50
CA MET A 7 17.26 -6.88 -13.31
C MET A 7 17.95 -6.76 -14.67
N THR A 8 18.89 -5.84 -14.80
CA THR A 8 19.76 -5.72 -15.96
C THR A 8 21.19 -5.40 -15.52
N HIS A 9 22.19 -5.91 -16.25
CA HIS A 9 23.61 -5.61 -16.01
C HIS A 9 24.09 -4.33 -16.69
N GLY A 10 23.34 -3.82 -17.66
CA GLY A 10 23.66 -2.60 -18.36
C GLY A 10 22.59 -2.21 -19.36
N ILE A 11 22.63 -0.95 -19.84
CA ILE A 11 21.67 -0.44 -20.82
C ILE A 11 22.31 -0.43 -22.20
N ASN A 12 23.48 0.19 -22.35
CA ASN A 12 24.16 0.35 -23.64
C ASN A 12 25.20 -0.74 -23.92
N TYR A 13 25.84 -1.24 -22.89
CA TYR A 13 26.92 -2.23 -22.98
C TYR A 13 27.02 -3.01 -21.66
N GLY A 14 27.70 -4.13 -21.71
CA GLY A 14 27.85 -5.04 -20.59
C GLY A 14 27.25 -6.40 -20.91
N TYR A 15 27.36 -7.31 -19.96
CA TYR A 15 26.73 -8.62 -20.05
C TYR A 15 25.21 -8.47 -19.95
N ASP A 16 24.47 -9.09 -20.86
CA ASP A 16 23.00 -8.96 -20.96
C ASP A 16 22.48 -7.51 -21.10
N ALA A 17 23.25 -6.64 -21.76
CA ALA A 17 22.78 -5.31 -22.12
C ALA A 17 21.66 -5.38 -23.17
N PHE A 18 20.81 -4.38 -23.18
CA PHE A 18 19.82 -4.22 -24.25
C PHE A 18 20.53 -3.97 -25.57
N LYS A 19 20.15 -4.71 -26.63
CA LYS A 19 20.69 -4.49 -27.97
C LYS A 19 20.35 -3.09 -28.49
N GLU A 20 19.15 -2.64 -28.17
CA GLU A 20 18.62 -1.31 -28.49
C GLU A 20 18.20 -0.62 -27.19
N PRO A 21 18.96 0.36 -26.69
CA PRO A 21 18.64 1.07 -25.45
C PRO A 21 17.26 1.73 -25.42
N SER A 22 16.71 2.09 -26.57
CA SER A 22 15.36 2.64 -26.69
C SER A 22 14.30 1.72 -26.13
N LEU A 23 14.45 0.41 -26.29
CA LEU A 23 13.50 -0.58 -25.73
C LEU A 23 13.39 -0.50 -24.21
N PHE A 24 14.48 -0.19 -23.52
CA PHE A 24 14.46 0.01 -22.07
C PHE A 24 13.66 1.26 -21.70
N TRP A 25 13.87 2.35 -22.39
CA TRP A 25 13.15 3.61 -22.14
C TRP A 25 11.67 3.48 -22.46
N GLU A 26 11.31 2.87 -23.59
CA GLU A 26 9.92 2.56 -23.94
C GLU A 26 9.23 1.69 -22.89
N HIS A 27 9.97 0.70 -22.33
CA HIS A 27 9.45 -0.11 -21.23
C HIS A 27 9.17 0.73 -19.98
N LEU A 28 10.09 1.64 -19.58
CA LEU A 28 9.89 2.53 -18.44
C LEU A 28 8.72 3.48 -18.65
N ASP A 29 8.57 4.04 -19.86
CA ASP A 29 7.42 4.89 -20.22
C ASP A 29 6.10 4.10 -20.12
N LYS A 30 6.10 2.84 -20.56
CA LYS A 30 4.95 1.96 -20.40
C LYS A 30 4.63 1.69 -18.93
N VAL A 31 5.63 1.37 -18.10
CA VAL A 31 5.46 1.19 -16.66
C VAL A 31 4.92 2.46 -16.01
N LYS A 32 5.49 3.63 -16.35
CA LYS A 32 5.04 4.94 -15.87
C LYS A 32 3.58 5.21 -16.24
N SER A 33 3.16 4.84 -17.45
CA SER A 33 1.77 5.02 -17.89
C SER A 33 0.74 4.16 -17.13
N LEU A 34 1.20 3.22 -16.33
CA LEU A 34 0.37 2.29 -15.54
C LEU A 34 0.48 2.53 -14.03
N GLU A 35 1.06 3.66 -13.59
CA GLU A 35 1.29 3.94 -12.15
C GLU A 35 0.01 4.08 -11.32
N ASP A 36 -1.14 4.24 -11.97
CA ASP A 36 -2.47 4.18 -11.35
C ASP A 36 -2.94 2.73 -11.04
N LYS A 37 -2.28 1.72 -11.62
CA LYS A 37 -2.66 0.30 -11.54
C LYS A 37 -1.60 -0.58 -10.91
N ILE A 38 -0.34 -0.16 -10.97
CA ILE A 38 0.80 -0.91 -10.47
C ILE A 38 1.63 -0.03 -9.54
N TRP A 39 2.06 -0.60 -8.42
CA TRP A 39 3.04 0.04 -7.56
C TRP A 39 4.45 -0.32 -8.00
N VAL A 40 5.27 0.69 -8.25
CA VAL A 40 6.70 0.53 -8.56
C VAL A 40 7.50 0.98 -7.35
N GLY A 41 8.25 0.07 -6.77
CA GLY A 41 9.13 0.32 -5.64
C GLY A 41 10.49 -0.35 -5.82
N THR A 42 11.44 0.00 -4.99
CA THR A 42 12.70 -0.73 -4.91
C THR A 42 12.43 -2.14 -4.37
N PHE A 43 13.33 -3.08 -4.65
CA PHE A 43 13.25 -4.43 -4.10
C PHE A 43 13.09 -4.42 -2.57
N ARG A 44 13.82 -3.52 -1.90
CA ARG A 44 13.75 -3.37 -0.44
C ARG A 44 12.35 -2.93 0.03
N GLU A 45 11.75 -1.93 -0.60
CA GLU A 45 10.42 -1.42 -0.24
C GLU A 45 9.36 -2.50 -0.44
N VAL A 46 9.36 -3.18 -1.58
CA VAL A 46 8.39 -4.25 -1.86
C VAL A 46 8.57 -5.43 -0.91
N ALA A 47 9.81 -5.85 -0.64
CA ALA A 47 10.10 -6.92 0.30
C ALA A 47 9.71 -6.55 1.74
N ALA A 48 9.96 -5.30 2.16
CA ALA A 48 9.55 -4.80 3.47
C ALA A 48 8.03 -4.77 3.60
N TYR A 49 7.32 -4.23 2.60
CA TYR A 49 5.85 -4.22 2.56
C TYR A 49 5.24 -5.62 2.72
N ILE A 50 5.78 -6.61 1.97
CA ILE A 50 5.30 -8.00 2.06
C ILE A 50 5.51 -8.56 3.48
N ARG A 51 6.70 -8.33 4.07
CA ARG A 51 7.00 -8.77 5.43
C ARG A 51 6.10 -8.11 6.46
N GLU A 52 5.86 -6.81 6.36
CA GLU A 52 4.97 -6.07 7.26
C GLU A 52 3.52 -6.54 7.12
N ARG A 53 3.05 -6.74 5.88
CA ARG A 53 1.71 -7.27 5.60
C ARG A 53 1.49 -8.66 6.19
N ASP A 54 2.51 -9.52 6.13
CA ASP A 54 2.40 -10.91 6.61
C ASP A 54 2.56 -11.02 8.14
N ASP A 55 3.22 -10.04 8.79
CA ASP A 55 3.43 -10.00 10.26
C ASP A 55 2.26 -9.33 11.00
N ILE A 56 1.62 -8.33 10.37
CA ILE A 56 0.64 -7.49 11.05
C ILE A 56 -0.56 -8.27 11.57
N ARG A 57 -0.97 -7.97 12.80
CA ARG A 57 -2.23 -8.40 13.38
C ARG A 57 -3.13 -7.21 13.60
N LEU A 58 -4.40 -7.37 13.31
CA LEU A 58 -5.40 -6.31 13.39
C LEU A 58 -6.47 -6.69 14.40
N ASN A 59 -6.53 -5.98 15.53
CA ASN A 59 -7.62 -6.10 16.48
C ASN A 59 -8.70 -5.06 16.13
N VAL A 60 -9.89 -5.53 15.78
CA VAL A 60 -11.00 -4.69 15.32
C VAL A 60 -12.11 -4.65 16.35
N SER A 61 -12.54 -3.47 16.74
CA SER A 61 -13.71 -3.23 17.59
C SER A 61 -14.73 -2.40 16.84
N THR A 62 -15.97 -2.89 16.72
CA THR A 62 -17.07 -2.22 16.03
C THR A 62 -17.86 -1.32 16.98
N HIS A 63 -18.37 -0.22 16.46
CA HIS A 63 -19.20 0.75 17.16
C HIS A 63 -20.41 1.12 16.30
N LYS A 64 -21.39 1.79 16.89
CA LYS A 64 -22.66 2.16 16.20
C LYS A 64 -22.45 2.89 14.86
N ARG A 65 -21.38 3.68 14.71
CA ARG A 65 -21.12 4.51 13.52
C ARG A 65 -19.73 4.29 12.93
N GLY A 66 -19.11 3.14 13.19
CA GLY A 66 -17.76 2.89 12.69
C GLY A 66 -17.03 1.78 13.41
N LEU A 67 -15.71 1.81 13.31
CA LEU A 67 -14.85 0.82 13.93
C LEU A 67 -13.51 1.44 14.37
N THR A 68 -12.87 0.77 15.32
CA THR A 68 -11.51 1.07 15.75
C THR A 68 -10.64 -0.14 15.43
N ILE A 69 -9.55 0.09 14.69
CA ILE A 69 -8.55 -0.92 14.34
C ILE A 69 -7.29 -0.63 15.16
N THR A 70 -6.77 -1.64 15.85
CA THR A 70 -5.50 -1.55 16.56
C THR A 70 -4.50 -2.46 15.85
N PRO A 71 -3.57 -1.89 15.07
CA PRO A 71 -2.48 -2.67 14.48
C PRO A 71 -1.48 -3.10 15.53
N GLU A 72 -0.98 -4.33 15.41
CA GLU A 72 0.09 -4.90 16.21
C GLU A 72 1.14 -5.48 15.28
N MET A 73 2.42 -5.09 15.47
CA MET A 73 3.56 -5.51 14.67
C MET A 73 4.65 -6.05 15.59
N THR A 74 5.32 -7.13 15.16
CA THR A 74 6.49 -7.68 15.88
C THR A 74 7.81 -7.26 15.26
N LEU A 75 7.79 -6.74 14.04
CA LEU A 75 8.97 -6.33 13.28
C LEU A 75 9.60 -5.03 13.84
N ASP A 76 10.91 -4.87 13.66
CA ASP A 76 11.63 -3.68 14.11
C ASP A 76 11.24 -2.45 13.28
N LYS A 77 10.57 -1.50 13.92
CA LYS A 77 10.12 -0.23 13.32
C LYS A 77 11.23 0.68 12.77
N LYS A 78 12.51 0.37 13.05
CA LYS A 78 13.65 1.10 12.46
C LYS A 78 14.01 0.58 11.07
N ILE A 79 13.60 -0.65 10.75
CA ILE A 79 13.91 -1.33 9.49
C ILE A 79 12.67 -1.36 8.61
N TYR A 80 11.52 -1.67 9.19
CA TYR A 80 10.24 -1.85 8.53
C TYR A 80 9.40 -0.59 8.75
N THR A 81 9.21 0.18 7.71
CA THR A 81 8.60 1.52 7.78
C THR A 81 7.59 1.79 6.67
N GLU A 82 7.28 0.76 5.87
CA GLU A 82 6.38 0.93 4.73
C GLU A 82 4.93 1.16 5.20
N PRO A 83 4.22 2.11 4.61
CA PRO A 83 2.79 2.21 4.85
C PRO A 83 2.08 1.01 4.26
N LEU A 84 1.11 0.46 5.00
CA LEU A 84 0.27 -0.64 4.52
C LEU A 84 -1.08 -0.12 4.06
N THR A 85 -1.62 -0.72 3.00
CA THR A 85 -2.96 -0.41 2.52
C THR A 85 -4.00 -1.27 3.21
N MET A 86 -4.96 -0.64 3.88
CA MET A 86 -6.14 -1.28 4.43
C MET A 86 -7.26 -1.30 3.39
N VAL A 87 -7.89 -2.46 3.23
CA VAL A 87 -9.12 -2.61 2.45
C VAL A 87 -10.23 -3.07 3.40
N LEU A 88 -11.20 -2.20 3.64
CA LEU A 88 -12.42 -2.56 4.35
C LEU A 88 -13.48 -2.91 3.31
N VAL A 89 -14.12 -4.06 3.49
CA VAL A 89 -15.20 -4.54 2.63
C VAL A 89 -16.49 -4.60 3.46
N GLY A 90 -17.57 -4.05 2.96
CA GLY A 90 -18.84 -4.04 3.68
C GLY A 90 -19.97 -3.47 2.84
N GLU A 91 -20.98 -2.90 3.49
CA GLU A 91 -22.02 -2.16 2.77
C GLU A 91 -21.44 -0.89 2.14
N ALA A 92 -21.98 -0.51 0.99
CA ALA A 92 -21.58 0.71 0.31
C ALA A 92 -21.83 1.93 1.22
N VAL A 93 -20.82 2.78 1.36
CA VAL A 93 -20.89 4.00 2.15
C VAL A 93 -20.67 5.22 1.27
N GLU A 94 -21.41 6.29 1.51
CA GLU A 94 -21.23 7.54 0.75
C GLU A 94 -20.06 8.38 1.27
N LYS A 95 -19.84 8.34 2.59
CA LYS A 95 -18.78 9.14 3.24
C LYS A 95 -18.11 8.34 4.34
N VAL A 96 -16.80 8.44 4.37
CA VAL A 96 -15.94 7.83 5.40
C VAL A 96 -14.94 8.86 5.93
N SER A 97 -14.69 8.81 7.23
CA SER A 97 -13.59 9.55 7.87
C SER A 97 -12.67 8.56 8.54
N VAL A 98 -11.38 8.61 8.18
CA VAL A 98 -10.36 7.72 8.73
C VAL A 98 -9.30 8.55 9.44
N LYS A 99 -9.04 8.26 10.72
CA LYS A 99 -8.02 8.95 11.52
C LYS A 99 -7.08 7.95 12.17
N GLN A 100 -5.78 8.23 12.13
CA GLN A 100 -4.79 7.51 12.90
C GLN A 100 -4.10 8.48 13.88
N GLY A 101 -4.35 8.26 15.17
CA GLY A 101 -3.98 9.25 16.18
C GLY A 101 -4.65 10.61 15.93
N LYS A 102 -3.84 11.64 15.69
CA LYS A 102 -4.32 13.00 15.35
C LYS A 102 -4.36 13.25 13.83
N LYS A 103 -3.79 12.35 13.01
CA LYS A 103 -3.68 12.51 11.55
C LYS A 103 -4.96 12.03 10.87
N GLN A 104 -5.54 12.88 10.00
CA GLN A 104 -6.56 12.47 9.04
C GLN A 104 -5.87 11.70 7.90
N LEU A 105 -6.38 10.51 7.58
CA LEU A 105 -5.91 9.72 6.43
C LEU A 105 -6.82 9.96 5.23
N SER A 106 -6.23 9.99 4.04
CA SER A 106 -6.98 9.97 2.79
C SER A 106 -7.58 8.59 2.60
N ALA A 107 -8.86 8.52 2.28
CA ALA A 107 -9.55 7.28 2.01
C ALA A 107 -10.24 7.36 0.65
N HIS A 108 -10.15 6.27 -0.11
CA HIS A 108 -10.82 6.10 -1.39
C HIS A 108 -11.97 5.12 -1.25
N ILE A 109 -13.15 5.50 -1.76
CA ILE A 109 -14.34 4.64 -1.78
C ILE A 109 -14.50 4.09 -3.20
N SER A 110 -14.59 2.78 -3.32
CA SER A 110 -14.80 2.08 -4.59
C SER A 110 -15.84 0.98 -4.40
N GLY A 111 -17.09 1.29 -4.74
CA GLY A 111 -18.23 0.39 -4.51
C GLY A 111 -18.42 0.05 -3.03
N ASP A 112 -18.30 -1.22 -2.68
CA ASP A 112 -18.40 -1.77 -1.33
C ASP A 112 -17.06 -1.74 -0.54
N LYS A 113 -16.03 -1.07 -1.11
CA LYS A 113 -14.68 -1.03 -0.52
C LYS A 113 -14.28 0.37 -0.11
N VAL A 114 -13.61 0.44 1.02
CA VAL A 114 -12.89 1.64 1.49
C VAL A 114 -11.42 1.30 1.61
N LEU A 115 -10.58 2.03 0.89
CA LEU A 115 -9.13 1.84 0.85
C LEU A 115 -8.44 3.05 1.48
N PHE A 116 -7.43 2.80 2.30
CA PHE A 116 -6.57 3.85 2.86
C PHE A 116 -5.22 3.30 3.30
N ASP A 117 -4.18 4.12 3.20
CA ASP A 117 -2.86 3.77 3.69
C ASP A 117 -2.70 4.23 5.13
N PHE A 118 -2.02 3.42 5.92
CA PHE A 118 -1.75 3.68 7.33
C PHE A 118 -0.35 3.25 7.73
N ASN A 119 0.18 3.85 8.78
CA ASN A 119 1.45 3.43 9.37
C ASN A 119 1.21 2.35 10.44
N PRO A 120 1.77 1.13 10.30
CA PRO A 120 1.54 0.04 11.24
C PRO A 120 1.92 0.36 12.70
N TYR A 121 2.84 1.31 12.91
CA TYR A 121 3.38 1.69 14.21
C TYR A 121 2.79 2.97 14.82
N ALA A 122 1.89 3.65 14.11
CA ALA A 122 1.33 4.93 14.57
C ALA A 122 0.07 4.80 15.45
N GLY A 123 -0.20 3.59 15.93
CA GLY A 123 -1.28 3.32 16.88
C GLY A 123 -2.66 3.18 16.23
N LYS A 124 -3.69 3.38 17.03
CA LYS A 124 -5.08 3.07 16.66
C LYS A 124 -5.60 3.90 15.49
N ILE A 125 -6.36 3.23 14.63
CA ILE A 125 -7.07 3.81 13.51
C ILE A 125 -8.56 3.85 13.87
N LYS A 126 -9.19 5.02 13.72
CA LYS A 126 -10.63 5.20 13.88
C LYS A 126 -11.25 5.43 12.52
N VAL A 127 -12.22 4.60 12.16
CA VAL A 127 -13.02 4.73 10.94
C VAL A 127 -14.43 5.10 11.35
N SER A 128 -14.97 6.15 10.78
CA SER A 128 -16.34 6.60 11.01
C SER A 128 -17.09 6.65 9.69
N PHE A 129 -18.25 5.99 9.66
CA PHE A 129 -19.16 5.98 8.53
C PHE A 129 -20.27 6.98 8.75
N ASN A 130 -20.47 7.88 7.82
CA ASN A 130 -21.55 8.84 7.82
C ASN A 130 -22.56 8.40 6.75
N ASN A 131 -23.51 7.55 7.15
CA ASN A 131 -24.72 7.32 6.38
C ASN A 131 -25.70 8.45 6.74
N LYS A 132 -26.30 9.07 5.73
CA LYS A 132 -27.42 10.00 5.95
C LYS A 132 -28.62 9.31 6.55
#